data_03064cbad6c4f03035d9cc8766213f97
#
_entry.id   03064cbad6c4f03035d9cc8766213f97
#
_cell.length_a   1.000
_cell.length_b   1.000
_cell.length_c   1.000
_cell.angle_alpha   90.00
_cell.angle_beta   90.00
_cell.angle_gamma   90.00
#
_symmetry.space_group_name_H-M   'P 1'
#
loop_
_entity.id
_entity.type
_entity.pdbx_description
1 polymer ?
#
loop_
_entity_poly.entity_id
_entity_poly.type
_entity_poly.pdbx_seq_one_letter_code
_entity_poly.pdbx_strand_id
1 'polypeptide(L)'
;MPSSADISTQTDPREAFIGAMRRVATSVTVVTTDGPGGRHGATVSAFSSVSADPPTILVCLKSESRIARAVAVNGTLCVNVLPQGGANIARRFAGFDDALVDDRFDGIDTYGRRGLPPAIDGATIFCCSLKQNIVAGSHLILVGEVEEVRDGMNEPLTYMAGAYHRVVPEAEFGEFLRPT
;
A
#
# COMPACT_ATOMS: atom_id res chain seq x y z
N MET A 1 -26.98 -50.76 6.46
CA MET A 1 -27.03 -49.45 5.75
C MET A 1 -25.92 -48.58 6.32
N PRO A 2 -24.81 -48.38 5.63
CA PRO A 2 -23.80 -47.46 6.12
C PRO A 2 -24.25 -46.03 5.81
N SER A 3 -24.18 -45.21 6.86
CA SER A 3 -24.41 -43.76 6.86
C SER A 3 -23.50 -43.07 5.92
N SER A 4 -24.05 -42.15 5.11
CA SER A 4 -23.33 -41.25 4.25
C SER A 4 -22.36 -40.42 5.08
N ALA A 5 -21.05 -40.62 4.83
CA ALA A 5 -20.01 -39.79 5.38
C ALA A 5 -20.18 -38.34 4.85
N ASP A 6 -20.34 -37.42 5.77
CA ASP A 6 -20.16 -35.99 5.54
C ASP A 6 -18.74 -35.76 4.97
N ILE A 7 -18.64 -35.58 3.67
CA ILE A 7 -17.46 -35.04 3.05
C ILE A 7 -17.50 -33.53 3.35
N SER A 8 -17.00 -33.15 4.53
CA SER A 8 -16.65 -31.75 4.78
C SER A 8 -15.57 -31.38 3.78
N THR A 9 -15.94 -30.63 2.76
CA THR A 9 -14.98 -29.97 1.85
C THR A 9 -14.15 -29.01 2.72
N GLN A 10 -13.01 -29.48 3.23
CA GLN A 10 -12.04 -28.60 3.89
C GLN A 10 -11.55 -27.62 2.82
N THR A 11 -11.99 -26.38 2.93
CA THR A 11 -11.49 -25.27 2.10
C THR A 11 -9.97 -25.18 2.31
N ASP A 12 -9.20 -25.14 1.23
CA ASP A 12 -7.75 -24.92 1.28
C ASP A 12 -7.46 -23.70 2.19
N PRO A 13 -6.64 -23.84 3.24
CA PRO A 13 -6.28 -22.74 4.15
C PRO A 13 -5.80 -21.51 3.41
N ARG A 14 -5.12 -21.67 2.27
CA ARG A 14 -4.67 -20.57 1.41
C ARG A 14 -5.84 -19.84 0.78
N GLU A 15 -6.83 -20.55 0.25
CA GLU A 15 -8.02 -19.94 -0.36
C GLU A 15 -8.88 -19.25 0.69
N ALA A 16 -9.06 -19.87 1.85
CA ALA A 16 -9.78 -19.29 2.97
C ALA A 16 -9.10 -17.98 3.45
N PHE A 17 -7.77 -17.98 3.57
CA PHE A 17 -6.99 -16.79 3.94
C PHE A 17 -7.15 -15.67 2.91
N ILE A 18 -6.97 -15.96 1.62
CA ILE A 18 -7.13 -14.96 0.54
C ILE A 18 -8.55 -14.40 0.54
N GLY A 19 -9.57 -15.26 0.69
CA GLY A 19 -10.96 -14.85 0.75
C GLY A 19 -11.28 -13.94 1.93
N ALA A 20 -10.70 -14.23 3.10
CA ALA A 20 -10.84 -13.39 4.28
C ALA A 20 -10.13 -12.04 4.11
N MET A 21 -8.88 -12.04 3.64
CA MET A 21 -8.08 -10.82 3.44
C MET A 21 -8.68 -9.87 2.40
N ARG A 22 -9.36 -10.39 1.39
CA ARG A 22 -10.09 -9.55 0.42
C ARG A 22 -11.17 -8.67 1.06
N ARG A 23 -11.70 -9.05 2.22
CA ARG A 23 -12.74 -8.30 2.96
C ARG A 23 -12.18 -7.31 3.98
N VAL A 24 -10.88 -7.28 4.15
CA VAL A 24 -10.21 -6.29 4.99
C VAL A 24 -10.03 -5.00 4.19
N ALA A 25 -10.61 -3.91 4.68
CA ALA A 25 -10.40 -2.58 4.11
C ALA A 25 -9.00 -2.08 4.44
N THR A 26 -8.28 -1.62 3.42
CA THR A 26 -6.91 -1.08 3.58
C THR A 26 -6.77 0.23 2.85
N SER A 27 -5.95 1.14 3.38
CA SER A 27 -5.56 2.34 2.63
C SER A 27 -4.73 1.94 1.40
N VAL A 28 -4.95 2.63 0.30
CA VAL A 28 -4.16 2.45 -0.91
C VAL A 28 -2.91 3.32 -0.80
N THR A 29 -1.75 2.70 -0.83
CA THR A 29 -0.48 3.40 -0.71
C THR A 29 0.40 3.15 -1.93
N VAL A 30 1.24 4.13 -2.27
CA VAL A 30 2.33 3.95 -3.23
C VAL A 30 3.64 4.12 -2.47
N VAL A 31 4.44 3.06 -2.45
CA VAL A 31 5.83 3.15 -1.97
C VAL A 31 6.69 3.65 -3.10
N THR A 32 7.56 4.62 -2.83
CA THR A 32 8.52 5.16 -3.79
C THR A 32 9.92 5.14 -3.22
N THR A 33 10.92 5.09 -4.06
CA THR A 33 12.34 5.22 -3.73
C THR A 33 13.11 5.83 -4.89
N ASP A 34 14.21 6.51 -4.60
CA ASP A 34 15.18 6.98 -5.59
C ASP A 34 16.58 6.99 -4.97
N GLY A 35 17.60 6.73 -5.77
CA GLY A 35 18.99 6.65 -5.33
C GLY A 35 19.83 5.74 -6.22
N PRO A 36 20.97 5.22 -5.73
CA PRO A 36 21.87 4.34 -6.49
C PRO A 36 21.21 3.08 -7.05
N GLY A 37 20.17 2.57 -6.37
CA GLY A 37 19.38 1.40 -6.82
C GLY A 37 18.32 1.73 -7.85
N GLY A 38 18.22 3.00 -8.27
CA GLY A 38 17.25 3.50 -9.24
C GLY A 38 15.98 4.08 -8.61
N ARG A 39 15.20 4.77 -9.46
CA ARG A 39 13.91 5.36 -9.13
C ARG A 39 12.81 4.36 -9.42
N HIS A 40 12.07 3.96 -8.39
CA HIS A 40 10.98 2.99 -8.51
C HIS A 40 9.79 3.36 -7.64
N GLY A 41 8.61 2.88 -8.06
CA GLY A 41 7.37 2.98 -7.29
C GLY A 41 6.50 1.74 -7.46
N ALA A 42 5.74 1.39 -6.42
CA ALA A 42 4.74 0.33 -6.49
C ALA A 42 3.57 0.59 -5.54
N THR A 43 2.38 0.24 -6.00
CA THR A 43 1.17 0.25 -5.17
C THR A 43 1.16 -0.94 -4.23
N VAL A 44 0.89 -0.67 -2.96
CA VAL A 44 0.76 -1.67 -1.91
C VAL A 44 -0.45 -1.38 -1.02
N SER A 45 -1.00 -2.41 -0.41
CA SER A 45 -2.04 -2.33 0.63
C SER A 45 -1.51 -2.73 2.01
N ALA A 46 -0.34 -3.37 2.06
CA ALA A 46 0.28 -3.82 3.31
C ALA A 46 1.16 -2.71 3.90
N PHE A 47 0.53 -1.78 4.60
CA PHE A 47 1.12 -0.66 5.31
C PHE A 47 0.54 -0.58 6.73
N SER A 48 1.39 -0.38 7.73
CA SER A 48 0.98 -0.22 9.12
C SER A 48 1.97 0.61 9.93
N SER A 49 1.46 1.32 10.96
CA SER A 49 2.30 1.87 12.03
C SER A 49 2.84 0.76 12.92
N VAL A 50 4.03 0.95 13.46
CA VAL A 50 4.71 0.01 14.37
C VAL A 50 4.92 0.65 15.73
N SER A 51 5.46 1.88 15.77
CA SER A 51 5.80 2.60 17.00
C SER A 51 5.62 4.10 16.78
N ALA A 52 5.32 4.83 17.86
CA ALA A 52 5.33 6.28 17.88
C ALA A 52 6.66 6.84 18.44
N ASP A 53 7.44 6.02 19.14
CA ASP A 53 8.73 6.42 19.71
C ASP A 53 9.76 5.25 19.58
N PRO A 54 10.72 5.36 18.64
CA PRO A 54 10.76 6.32 17.52
C PRO A 54 9.62 6.07 16.54
N PRO A 55 9.19 7.09 15.76
CA PRO A 55 8.14 6.95 14.75
C PRO A 55 8.55 5.91 13.71
N THR A 56 7.82 4.82 13.63
CA THR A 56 8.20 3.64 12.83
C THR A 56 6.99 3.07 12.12
N ILE A 57 7.17 2.73 10.86
CA ILE A 57 6.16 2.08 10.02
C ILE A 57 6.70 0.78 9.41
N LEU A 58 5.81 -0.06 8.91
CA LEU A 58 6.17 -1.17 8.04
C LEU A 58 5.38 -1.15 6.73
N VAL A 59 6.02 -1.69 5.69
CA VAL A 59 5.37 -2.03 4.42
C VAL A 59 5.84 -3.40 3.95
N CYS A 60 4.97 -4.14 3.24
CA CYS A 60 5.35 -5.41 2.64
C CYS A 60 5.42 -5.28 1.11
N LEU A 61 6.54 -5.69 0.53
CA LEU A 61 6.78 -5.74 -0.91
C LEU A 61 7.07 -7.17 -1.35
N LYS A 62 6.71 -7.54 -2.59
CA LYS A 62 7.15 -8.80 -3.18
C LYS A 62 8.69 -8.80 -3.25
N SER A 63 9.34 -9.85 -2.74
CA SER A 63 10.80 -9.96 -2.66
C SER A 63 11.48 -9.78 -4.02
N GLU A 64 10.87 -10.35 -5.08
CA GLU A 64 11.40 -10.32 -6.46
C GLU A 64 11.13 -8.99 -7.19
N SER A 65 10.41 -8.04 -6.56
CA SER A 65 10.07 -6.78 -7.22
C SER A 65 11.27 -5.86 -7.38
N ARG A 66 11.27 -5.04 -8.45
CA ARG A 66 12.33 -4.06 -8.70
C ARG A 66 12.46 -3.08 -7.54
N ILE A 67 11.32 -2.61 -7.01
CA ILE A 67 11.31 -1.66 -5.91
C ILE A 67 11.88 -2.25 -4.62
N ALA A 68 11.62 -3.51 -4.30
CA ALA A 68 12.17 -4.14 -3.10
C ALA A 68 13.71 -4.15 -3.13
N ARG A 69 14.28 -4.48 -4.28
CA ARG A 69 15.74 -4.43 -4.50
C ARG A 69 16.28 -3.01 -4.44
N ALA A 70 15.57 -2.06 -5.05
CA ALA A 70 16.00 -0.67 -5.06
C ALA A 70 15.97 -0.05 -3.66
N VAL A 71 14.92 -0.27 -2.86
CA VAL A 71 14.84 0.22 -1.48
C VAL A 71 15.99 -0.32 -0.63
N ALA A 72 16.34 -1.61 -0.79
CA ALA A 72 17.45 -2.21 -0.05
C ALA A 72 18.81 -1.54 -0.37
N VAL A 73 19.00 -1.08 -1.62
CA VAL A 73 20.22 -0.37 -2.05
C VAL A 73 20.17 1.10 -1.69
N ASN A 74 19.02 1.75 -1.88
CA ASN A 74 18.86 3.20 -1.64
C ASN A 74 18.84 3.55 -0.14
N GLY A 75 18.40 2.61 0.72
CA GLY A 75 18.31 2.81 2.17
C GLY A 75 17.19 3.76 2.60
N THR A 76 16.37 4.25 1.65
CA THR A 76 15.29 5.20 1.90
C THR A 76 14.04 4.83 1.10
N LEU A 77 12.87 5.15 1.65
CA LEU A 77 11.57 5.00 0.99
C LEU A 77 10.62 6.10 1.41
N CYS A 78 9.65 6.39 0.58
CA CYS A 78 8.51 7.22 0.95
C CYS A 78 7.22 6.41 0.76
N VAL A 79 6.35 6.41 1.77
CA VAL A 79 5.01 5.84 1.68
C VAL A 79 4.04 6.98 1.43
N ASN A 80 3.33 6.91 0.31
CA ASN A 80 2.35 7.90 -0.12
C ASN A 80 0.96 7.30 0.03
N VAL A 81 0.21 7.70 1.05
CA VAL A 81 -1.20 7.31 1.22
C VAL A 81 -2.03 8.14 0.25
N LEU A 82 -2.59 7.49 -0.75
CA LEU A 82 -3.29 8.19 -1.82
C LEU A 82 -4.61 8.79 -1.33
N PRO A 83 -4.95 10.01 -1.79
CA PRO A 83 -6.24 10.63 -1.51
C PRO A 83 -7.36 9.98 -2.32
N GLN A 84 -8.60 10.26 -1.95
CA GLN A 84 -9.76 10.02 -2.81
C GLN A 84 -9.50 10.63 -4.20
N GLY A 85 -9.88 9.89 -5.26
CA GLY A 85 -9.54 10.29 -6.64
C GLY A 85 -8.19 9.76 -7.14
N GLY A 86 -7.31 9.26 -6.27
CA GLY A 86 -5.99 8.71 -6.64
C GLY A 86 -6.00 7.33 -7.30
N ALA A 87 -7.15 6.80 -7.72
CA ALA A 87 -7.27 5.46 -8.30
C ALA A 87 -6.42 5.27 -9.56
N ASN A 88 -6.29 6.32 -10.41
CA ASN A 88 -5.44 6.25 -11.59
C ASN A 88 -3.96 6.13 -11.24
N ILE A 89 -3.52 6.86 -10.21
CA ILE A 89 -2.16 6.75 -9.67
C ILE A 89 -1.92 5.34 -9.14
N ALA A 90 -2.86 4.82 -8.34
CA ALA A 90 -2.80 3.46 -7.82
C ALA A 90 -2.66 2.41 -8.94
N ARG A 91 -3.45 2.51 -9.99
CA ARG A 91 -3.38 1.61 -11.17
C ARG A 91 -2.04 1.70 -11.88
N ARG A 92 -1.53 2.92 -12.10
CA ARG A 92 -0.22 3.19 -12.72
C ARG A 92 0.90 2.47 -11.96
N PHE A 93 0.99 2.69 -10.66
CA PHE A 93 2.03 2.05 -9.83
C PHE A 93 1.79 0.57 -9.52
N ALA A 94 0.58 0.05 -9.75
CA ALA A 94 0.30 -1.38 -9.74
C ALA A 94 0.76 -2.09 -11.04
N GLY A 95 1.15 -1.32 -12.07
CA GLY A 95 1.68 -1.85 -13.33
C GLY A 95 0.63 -2.15 -14.38
N PHE A 96 -0.61 -1.69 -14.23
CA PHE A 96 -1.65 -1.90 -15.24
C PHE A 96 -1.35 -1.17 -16.55
N ASP A 97 -0.56 -0.10 -16.50
CA ASP A 97 -0.23 0.73 -17.64
C ASP A 97 1.21 0.53 -18.15
N ASP A 98 1.95 -0.49 -17.66
CA ASP A 98 3.36 -0.73 -18.00
C ASP A 98 3.61 -0.97 -19.50
N ALA A 99 2.59 -1.35 -20.27
CA ALA A 99 2.69 -1.48 -21.71
C ALA A 99 2.54 -0.13 -22.46
N LEU A 100 2.11 0.92 -21.76
CA LEU A 100 1.78 2.23 -22.33
C LEU A 100 2.79 3.33 -21.94
N VAL A 101 3.60 3.09 -20.90
CA VAL A 101 4.55 4.07 -20.36
C VAL A 101 5.88 3.42 -20.02
N ASP A 102 6.97 4.10 -20.31
CA ASP A 102 8.32 3.66 -19.98
C ASP A 102 8.65 3.91 -18.50
N ASP A 103 8.13 4.98 -17.92
CA ASP A 103 8.28 5.34 -16.51
C ASP A 103 6.89 5.54 -15.88
N ARG A 104 6.65 4.84 -14.76
CA ARG A 104 5.40 4.96 -14.00
C ARG A 104 5.16 6.34 -13.40
N PHE A 105 6.22 7.15 -13.31
CA PHE A 105 6.14 8.53 -12.83
C PHE A 105 5.74 9.54 -13.90
N ASP A 106 5.72 9.15 -15.18
CA ASP A 106 5.34 10.05 -16.26
C ASP A 106 3.92 10.59 -16.09
N GLY A 107 3.80 11.93 -16.06
CA GLY A 107 2.52 12.61 -15.84
C GLY A 107 1.97 12.53 -14.40
N ILE A 108 2.77 12.05 -13.45
CA ILE A 108 2.43 12.08 -12.03
C ILE A 108 3.18 13.20 -11.35
N ASP A 109 2.44 14.15 -10.78
CA ASP A 109 3.03 15.25 -10.03
C ASP A 109 3.69 14.73 -8.77
N THR A 110 4.99 14.97 -8.68
CA THR A 110 5.81 14.58 -7.54
C THR A 110 6.70 15.72 -7.10
N TYR A 111 7.01 15.76 -5.83
CA TYR A 111 8.01 16.68 -5.29
C TYR A 111 9.08 15.89 -4.52
N GLY A 112 10.24 16.52 -4.34
CA GLY A 112 11.40 15.93 -3.71
C GLY A 112 12.67 16.38 -4.40
N ARG A 113 13.82 16.04 -3.82
CA ARG A 113 15.13 16.26 -4.41
C ARG A 113 15.55 15.01 -5.16
N ARG A 114 16.27 15.17 -6.26
CA ARG A 114 16.88 14.04 -6.98
C ARG A 114 17.72 13.18 -6.01
N GLY A 115 17.56 11.87 -6.08
CA GLY A 115 18.25 10.93 -5.19
C GLY A 115 17.58 10.75 -3.82
N LEU A 116 16.39 11.35 -3.61
CA LEU A 116 15.51 11.06 -2.48
C LEU A 116 14.19 10.49 -3.00
N PRO A 117 13.49 9.67 -2.17
CA PRO A 117 12.21 9.09 -2.58
C PRO A 117 11.23 10.16 -3.05
N PRO A 118 10.66 10.07 -4.27
CA PRO A 118 9.65 11.01 -4.74
C PRO A 118 8.40 10.93 -3.88
N ALA A 119 7.87 12.08 -3.45
CA ALA A 119 6.59 12.20 -2.80
C ALA A 119 5.52 12.59 -3.82
N ILE A 120 4.39 11.88 -3.82
CA ILE A 120 3.27 12.14 -4.73
C ILE A 120 2.45 13.32 -4.20
N ASP A 121 2.17 14.28 -5.09
CA ASP A 121 1.39 15.45 -4.71
C ASP A 121 -0.02 15.08 -4.25
N GLY A 122 -0.52 15.77 -3.21
CA GLY A 122 -1.82 15.52 -2.60
C GLY A 122 -1.93 14.28 -1.71
N ALA A 123 -0.91 13.44 -1.63
CA ALA A 123 -0.89 12.29 -0.72
C ALA A 123 -0.45 12.69 0.70
N THR A 124 -0.93 11.94 1.70
CA THR A 124 -0.26 11.94 3.02
C THR A 124 1.00 11.10 2.91
N ILE A 125 2.15 11.67 3.25
CA ILE A 125 3.44 11.04 3.04
C ILE A 125 4.19 10.77 4.33
N PHE A 126 4.94 9.67 4.30
CA PHE A 126 5.90 9.28 5.35
C PHE A 126 7.23 8.97 4.66
N CYS A 127 8.19 9.91 4.76
CA CYS A 127 9.55 9.70 4.27
C CYS A 127 10.38 9.00 5.35
N CYS A 128 11.01 7.89 4.99
CA CYS A 128 11.64 7.00 5.96
C CYS A 128 13.06 6.61 5.56
N SER A 129 13.92 6.44 6.56
CA SER A 129 15.13 5.63 6.45
C SER A 129 14.81 4.16 6.71
N LEU A 130 15.32 3.27 5.86
CA LEU A 130 15.18 1.82 6.05
C LEU A 130 16.03 1.35 7.24
N LYS A 131 15.39 0.73 8.23
CA LYS A 131 16.10 0.16 9.39
C LYS A 131 16.26 -1.34 9.31
N GLN A 132 15.23 -2.03 8.82
CA GLN A 132 15.26 -3.49 8.70
C GLN A 132 14.54 -3.95 7.44
N ASN A 133 15.02 -5.05 6.88
CA ASN A 133 14.31 -5.83 5.88
C ASN A 133 14.25 -7.29 6.33
N ILE A 134 13.07 -7.86 6.37
CA ILE A 134 12.83 -9.21 6.89
C ILE A 134 12.15 -10.02 5.80
N VAL A 135 12.73 -11.16 5.44
CA VAL A 135 12.12 -12.09 4.49
C VAL A 135 10.98 -12.85 5.18
N ALA A 136 9.78 -12.75 4.62
CA ALA A 136 8.59 -13.45 5.09
C ALA A 136 7.87 -14.11 3.91
N GLY A 137 8.13 -15.39 3.67
CA GLY A 137 7.60 -16.12 2.51
C GLY A 137 8.04 -15.48 1.20
N SER A 138 7.10 -15.05 0.37
CA SER A 138 7.35 -14.39 -0.93
C SER A 138 7.50 -12.86 -0.82
N HIS A 139 7.52 -12.32 0.39
CA HIS A 139 7.56 -10.89 0.64
C HIS A 139 8.74 -10.48 1.52
N LEU A 140 9.12 -9.20 1.39
CA LEU A 140 9.97 -8.49 2.32
C LEU A 140 9.10 -7.58 3.17
N ILE A 141 9.25 -7.66 4.48
CA ILE A 141 8.75 -6.67 5.43
C ILE A 141 9.85 -5.62 5.58
N LEU A 142 9.59 -4.41 5.15
CA LEU A 142 10.48 -3.27 5.28
C LEU A 142 10.03 -2.45 6.49
N VAL A 143 10.93 -2.27 7.47
CA VAL A 143 10.69 -1.43 8.64
C VAL A 143 11.44 -0.12 8.43
N GLY A 144 10.70 0.98 8.39
CA GLY A 144 11.22 2.33 8.18
C GLY A 144 11.00 3.22 9.39
N GLU A 145 12.05 3.93 9.81
CA GLU A 145 11.93 5.03 10.76
C GLU A 145 11.52 6.29 10.00
N VAL A 146 10.47 6.93 10.45
CA VAL A 146 9.87 8.11 9.81
C VAL A 146 10.68 9.35 10.15
N GLU A 147 11.21 10.02 9.15
CA GLU A 147 12.01 11.24 9.28
C GLU A 147 11.20 12.50 8.92
N GLU A 148 10.24 12.38 8.01
CA GLU A 148 9.38 13.48 7.59
C GLU A 148 7.95 12.97 7.36
N VAL A 149 6.98 13.73 7.84
CA VAL A 149 5.56 13.51 7.55
C VAL A 149 4.98 14.78 6.93
N ARG A 150 4.18 14.63 5.88
CA ARG A 150 3.30 15.69 5.39
C ARG A 150 1.90 15.16 5.29
N ASP A 151 0.98 15.84 5.90
CA ASP A 151 -0.43 15.47 5.86
C ASP A 151 -1.06 15.91 4.55
N GLY A 152 -1.71 14.98 3.87
CA GLY A 152 -2.58 15.26 2.73
C GLY A 152 -3.92 15.74 3.26
N MET A 153 -4.45 16.82 2.67
CA MET A 153 -5.72 17.43 3.12
C MET A 153 -6.98 16.64 2.71
N ASN A 154 -6.82 15.48 2.07
CA ASN A 154 -7.92 14.70 1.53
C ASN A 154 -8.05 13.34 2.25
N GLU A 155 -9.28 12.85 2.31
CA GLU A 155 -9.56 11.53 2.84
C GLU A 155 -8.87 10.43 2.02
N PRO A 156 -8.42 9.33 2.67
CA PRO A 156 -7.64 8.30 2.00
C PRO A 156 -8.49 7.46 1.05
N LEU A 157 -7.90 7.09 -0.09
CA LEU A 157 -8.42 6.05 -0.95
C LEU A 157 -8.33 4.70 -0.25
N THR A 158 -9.42 3.95 -0.21
CA THR A 158 -9.49 2.64 0.42
C THR A 158 -9.73 1.56 -0.62
N TYR A 159 -9.18 0.36 -0.40
CA TYR A 159 -9.39 -0.80 -1.25
C TYR A 159 -9.95 -1.96 -0.43
N MET A 160 -11.01 -2.60 -0.93
CA MET A 160 -11.64 -3.78 -0.33
C MET A 160 -12.39 -4.54 -1.41
N ALA A 161 -12.38 -5.86 -1.33
CA ALA A 161 -13.17 -6.75 -2.20
C ALA A 161 -12.97 -6.52 -3.72
N GLY A 162 -11.78 -6.09 -4.14
CA GLY A 162 -11.47 -5.87 -5.56
C GLY A 162 -11.87 -4.48 -6.08
N ALA A 163 -12.35 -3.58 -5.23
CA ALA A 163 -12.81 -2.24 -5.60
C ALA A 163 -12.21 -1.14 -4.73
N TYR A 164 -12.18 0.08 -5.27
CA TYR A 164 -11.85 1.28 -4.51
C TYR A 164 -13.09 1.81 -3.80
N HIS A 165 -12.91 2.29 -2.57
CA HIS A 165 -13.97 2.79 -1.71
C HIS A 165 -13.60 4.15 -1.13
N ARG A 166 -14.63 4.87 -0.67
CA ARG A 166 -14.51 6.08 0.13
C ARG A 166 -14.72 5.73 1.60
N VAL A 167 -13.96 6.37 2.47
CA VAL A 167 -14.19 6.30 3.92
C VAL A 167 -15.14 7.43 4.29
N VAL A 168 -16.18 7.11 5.04
CA VAL A 168 -17.13 8.08 5.60
C VAL A 168 -17.32 7.78 7.08
N PRO A 169 -17.47 8.80 7.94
CA PRO A 169 -17.77 8.61 9.36
C PRO A 169 -19.07 7.81 9.55
N GLU A 170 -19.10 6.89 10.51
CA GLU A 170 -20.30 6.11 10.81
C GLU A 170 -21.49 6.99 11.22
N ALA A 171 -21.25 8.13 11.87
CA ALA A 171 -22.28 9.10 12.24
C ALA A 171 -23.03 9.68 11.04
N GLU A 172 -22.40 9.77 9.86
CA GLU A 172 -23.05 10.22 8.63
C GLU A 172 -24.04 9.19 8.09
N PHE A 173 -23.84 7.90 8.36
CA PHE A 173 -24.81 6.85 8.04
C PHE A 173 -26.04 6.89 8.93
N GLY A 174 -25.92 7.34 10.17
CA GLY A 174 -27.04 7.42 11.13
C GLY A 174 -28.12 8.41 10.72
N GLU A 175 -27.81 9.44 9.94
CA GLU A 175 -28.79 10.40 9.43
C GLU A 175 -29.57 9.86 8.23
N PHE A 176 -28.98 9.00 7.41
CA PHE A 176 -29.66 8.37 6.27
C PHE A 176 -30.60 7.22 6.66
N LEU A 177 -30.47 6.68 7.86
CA LEU A 177 -31.26 5.54 8.34
C LEU A 177 -32.38 5.95 9.33
N ARG A 178 -32.63 7.23 9.58
CA ARG A 178 -33.80 7.67 10.33
C ARG A 178 -35.03 7.51 9.45
N PRO A 179 -35.96 6.59 9.78
CA PRO A 179 -37.24 6.54 9.07
C PRO A 179 -37.98 7.85 9.34
N THR A 180 -38.47 8.47 8.27
CA THR A 180 -39.37 9.61 8.28
C THR A 180 -40.74 9.23 8.85
#